data_7fd96a55091a5313bc375152d95f2a7a
#
_entry.id   7fd96a55091a5313bc375152d95f2a7a
#
_cell.length_a   1.000
_cell.length_b   1.000
_cell.length_c   1.000
_cell.angle_alpha   90.00
_cell.angle_beta   90.00
_cell.angle_gamma   90.00
#
_symmetry.space_group_name_H-M   'P 1'
#
loop_
_entity.id
_entity.type
_entity.pdbx_description
1 polymer ?
#
loop_
_entity_poly.entity_id
_entity_poly.type
_entity_poly.pdbx_seq_one_letter_code
_entity_poly.pdbx_strand_id
1 'polypeptide(L)'
;LRSITHFCFISLIVVGLTACGFHLRGPSDIPFESIFISGNTLIISKDLKKSLKASDIKLLPSAEGAELQLELIGEENEKRILSLAGTGTVNEYELFYRVHYRTKLLGQATWSQVNTIESRRDYTFDNANLLAKNTEELKLNQGMEKDVTIGVMRRLSALKGRTQ
;
A
#
# COMPACT_ATOMS: atom_id res chain seq x y z
N LEU A 1 -40.78 -4.45 -40.76
CA LEU A 1 -39.60 -5.39 -40.72
C LEU A 1 -38.31 -4.61 -40.43
N ARG A 2 -37.99 -3.49 -41.12
CA ARG A 2 -36.73 -2.72 -40.87
C ARG A 2 -36.61 -2.16 -39.45
N SER A 3 -37.71 -1.77 -38.80
CA SER A 3 -37.68 -1.23 -37.42
C SER A 3 -37.35 -2.30 -36.38
N ILE A 4 -37.80 -3.52 -36.55
CA ILE A 4 -37.55 -4.64 -35.63
C ILE A 4 -36.08 -5.07 -35.67
N THR A 5 -35.45 -5.07 -36.86
CA THR A 5 -34.03 -5.41 -37.01
C THR A 5 -33.12 -4.37 -36.33
N HIS A 6 -33.46 -3.08 -36.37
CA HIS A 6 -32.67 -2.05 -35.65
C HIS A 6 -32.81 -2.18 -34.14
N PHE A 7 -34.01 -2.53 -33.66
CA PHE A 7 -34.25 -2.72 -32.23
C PHE A 7 -33.50 -3.93 -31.69
N CYS A 8 -33.43 -5.05 -32.42
CA CYS A 8 -32.63 -6.22 -32.07
C CYS A 8 -31.12 -5.94 -32.08
N PHE A 9 -30.64 -5.13 -33.03
CA PHE A 9 -29.24 -4.78 -33.13
C PHE A 9 -28.78 -3.88 -31.96
N ILE A 10 -29.61 -2.90 -31.58
CA ILE A 10 -29.34 -2.03 -30.41
C ILE A 10 -29.36 -2.84 -29.10
N SER A 11 -30.32 -3.77 -28.97
CA SER A 11 -30.40 -4.64 -27.79
C SER A 11 -29.17 -5.54 -27.63
N LEU A 12 -28.63 -6.05 -28.74
CA LEU A 12 -27.45 -6.89 -28.77
C LEU A 12 -26.17 -6.11 -28.37
N ILE A 13 -26.07 -4.83 -28.75
CA ILE A 13 -24.96 -3.95 -28.39
C ILE A 13 -25.01 -3.60 -26.89
N VAL A 14 -26.17 -3.37 -26.30
CA VAL A 14 -26.33 -3.04 -24.89
C VAL A 14 -25.95 -4.24 -24.01
N VAL A 15 -26.29 -5.46 -24.41
CA VAL A 15 -25.89 -6.70 -23.69
C VAL A 15 -24.38 -6.94 -23.77
N GLY A 16 -23.72 -6.55 -24.87
CA GLY A 16 -22.26 -6.67 -25.02
C GLY A 16 -21.46 -5.73 -24.12
N LEU A 17 -22.01 -4.57 -23.74
CA LEU A 17 -21.33 -3.58 -22.89
C LEU A 17 -21.30 -3.96 -21.40
N THR A 18 -22.13 -4.88 -20.95
CA THR A 18 -22.13 -5.38 -19.56
C THR A 18 -21.10 -6.48 -19.32
N ALA A 19 -20.44 -6.99 -20.36
CA ALA A 19 -19.45 -8.08 -20.28
C ALA A 19 -18.04 -7.61 -19.85
N CYS A 20 -17.78 -6.30 -19.75
CA CYS A 20 -16.59 -5.80 -19.07
C CYS A 20 -16.77 -6.00 -17.57
N GLY A 21 -16.42 -7.19 -17.07
CA GLY A 21 -16.38 -7.53 -15.66
C GLY A 21 -15.38 -6.64 -14.89
N PHE A 22 -15.74 -5.40 -14.65
CA PHE A 22 -15.01 -4.50 -13.76
C PHE A 22 -15.23 -5.00 -12.32
N HIS A 23 -14.42 -5.96 -11.91
CA HIS A 23 -14.38 -6.37 -10.51
C HIS A 23 -13.61 -5.31 -9.73
N LEU A 24 -14.31 -4.53 -8.93
CA LEU A 24 -13.64 -3.73 -7.89
C LEU A 24 -12.82 -4.72 -7.06
N ARG A 25 -11.49 -4.55 -7.08
CA ARG A 25 -10.61 -5.36 -6.27
C ARG A 25 -10.96 -5.08 -4.82
N GLY A 26 -11.69 -5.99 -4.19
CA GLY A 26 -12.03 -5.96 -2.78
C GLY A 26 -10.80 -5.93 -1.88
N PRO A 27 -10.96 -5.83 -0.56
CA PRO A 27 -9.87 -5.94 0.39
C PRO A 27 -9.04 -7.18 0.05
N SER A 28 -7.70 -7.05 0.12
CA SER A 28 -6.78 -8.13 -0.23
C SER A 28 -7.16 -9.39 0.52
N ASP A 29 -7.42 -10.47 -0.23
CA ASP A 29 -7.70 -11.78 0.35
C ASP A 29 -6.43 -12.26 1.07
N ILE A 30 -6.41 -12.11 2.39
CA ILE A 30 -5.27 -12.44 3.22
C ILE A 30 -5.46 -13.88 3.73
N PRO A 31 -4.51 -14.79 3.50
CA PRO A 31 -4.70 -16.22 3.73
C PRO A 31 -4.56 -16.65 5.19
N PHE A 32 -4.80 -15.78 6.15
CA PHE A 32 -4.79 -16.05 7.59
C PHE A 32 -5.82 -15.18 8.31
N GLU A 33 -6.37 -15.72 9.39
CA GLU A 33 -7.45 -15.07 10.15
C GLU A 33 -6.95 -14.22 11.33
N SER A 34 -5.71 -14.47 11.78
CA SER A 34 -5.15 -13.81 12.96
C SER A 34 -3.70 -13.38 12.77
N ILE A 35 -3.38 -12.21 13.32
CA ILE A 35 -2.05 -11.63 13.26
C ILE A 35 -1.66 -11.03 14.62
N PHE A 36 -0.41 -11.23 15.00
CA PHE A 36 0.25 -10.50 16.09
C PHE A 36 1.26 -9.52 15.50
N ILE A 37 1.16 -8.23 15.88
CA ILE A 37 2.09 -7.18 15.43
C ILE A 37 2.97 -6.81 16.60
N SER A 38 4.28 -6.92 16.40
CA SER A 38 5.34 -6.57 17.36
C SER A 38 6.34 -5.59 16.76
N GLY A 39 7.35 -5.24 17.54
CA GLY A 39 8.43 -4.34 17.14
C GLY A 39 8.11 -2.87 17.41
N ASN A 40 8.66 -1.99 16.58
CA ASN A 40 8.56 -0.55 16.77
C ASN A 40 7.19 -0.01 16.36
N THR A 41 6.76 1.07 17.01
CA THR A 41 5.60 1.83 16.55
C THR A 41 6.04 2.78 15.44
N LEU A 42 5.61 2.53 14.23
CA LEU A 42 5.90 3.31 13.04
C LEU A 42 4.73 4.23 12.68
N ILE A 43 4.95 5.22 11.83
CA ILE A 43 3.92 6.14 11.33
C ILE A 43 2.74 5.35 10.75
N ILE A 44 3.03 4.33 9.94
CA ILE A 44 1.99 3.49 9.30
C ILE A 44 1.26 2.55 10.26
N SER A 45 1.72 2.35 11.50
CA SER A 45 1.19 1.32 12.40
C SER A 45 -0.32 1.41 12.63
N LYS A 46 -0.84 2.64 12.74
CA LYS A 46 -2.27 2.87 12.95
C LYS A 46 -3.10 2.48 11.72
N ASP A 47 -2.68 2.92 10.55
CA ASP A 47 -3.39 2.68 9.30
C ASP A 47 -3.26 1.21 8.87
N LEU A 48 -2.12 0.58 9.12
CA LEU A 48 -1.93 -0.85 8.92
C LEU A 48 -2.88 -1.68 9.78
N LYS A 49 -2.97 -1.38 11.08
CA LYS A 49 -3.94 -2.05 11.99
C LYS A 49 -5.39 -1.84 11.56
N LYS A 50 -5.72 -0.63 11.08
CA LYS A 50 -7.06 -0.32 10.55
C LYS A 50 -7.35 -1.12 9.30
N SER A 51 -6.39 -1.21 8.37
CA SER A 51 -6.54 -1.97 7.12
C SER A 51 -6.68 -3.46 7.37
N LEU A 52 -5.92 -4.03 8.30
CA LEU A 52 -6.04 -5.44 8.70
C LEU A 52 -7.42 -5.74 9.27
N LYS A 53 -7.93 -4.89 10.19
CA LYS A 53 -9.29 -5.04 10.73
C LYS A 53 -10.38 -4.92 9.66
N ALA A 54 -10.19 -4.03 8.69
CA ALA A 54 -11.12 -3.87 7.55
C ALA A 54 -11.11 -5.07 6.59
N SER A 55 -10.07 -5.91 6.67
CA SER A 55 -9.95 -7.20 5.96
C SER A 55 -10.35 -8.39 6.84
N ASP A 56 -11.09 -8.16 7.93
CA ASP A 56 -11.58 -9.17 8.89
C ASP A 56 -10.47 -9.97 9.62
N ILE A 57 -9.24 -9.43 9.66
CA ILE A 57 -8.11 -10.04 10.35
C ILE A 57 -8.15 -9.70 11.86
N LYS A 58 -8.12 -10.71 12.70
CA LYS A 58 -8.06 -10.55 14.17
C LYS A 58 -6.65 -10.13 14.59
N LEU A 59 -6.55 -8.99 15.27
CA LEU A 59 -5.30 -8.55 15.89
C LEU A 59 -5.20 -9.16 17.28
N LEU A 60 -4.23 -10.04 17.50
CA LEU A 60 -3.99 -10.67 18.80
C LEU A 60 -3.06 -9.85 19.69
N PRO A 61 -3.22 -9.87 21.01
CA PRO A 61 -2.37 -9.15 21.95
C PRO A 61 -1.02 -9.84 22.19
N SER A 62 -0.87 -11.12 21.80
CA SER A 62 0.34 -11.91 21.96
C SER A 62 0.61 -12.76 20.73
N ALA A 63 1.84 -13.28 20.63
CA ALA A 63 2.25 -14.17 19.55
C ALA A 63 1.58 -15.57 19.64
N GLU A 64 1.05 -15.91 20.79
CA GLU A 64 0.43 -17.21 21.05
C GLU A 64 -0.87 -17.35 20.26
N GLY A 65 -0.97 -18.38 19.45
CA GLY A 65 -2.13 -18.64 18.58
C GLY A 65 -2.23 -17.75 17.34
N ALA A 66 -1.31 -16.82 17.11
CA ALA A 66 -1.30 -16.03 15.91
C ALA A 66 -0.85 -16.87 14.70
N GLU A 67 -1.65 -16.88 13.62
CA GLU A 67 -1.29 -17.56 12.38
C GLU A 67 -0.12 -16.85 11.68
N LEU A 68 -0.05 -15.52 11.83
CA LEU A 68 1.05 -14.71 11.36
C LEU A 68 1.55 -13.79 12.47
N GLN A 69 2.86 -13.73 12.61
CA GLN A 69 3.56 -12.70 13.38
C GLN A 69 4.21 -11.72 12.41
N LEU A 70 3.96 -10.44 12.60
CA LEU A 70 4.54 -9.33 11.85
C LEU A 70 5.36 -8.47 12.80
N GLU A 71 6.65 -8.36 12.56
CA GLU A 71 7.51 -7.45 13.31
C GLU A 71 7.87 -6.24 12.46
N LEU A 72 7.52 -5.06 12.96
CA LEU A 72 7.89 -3.78 12.37
C LEU A 72 9.25 -3.38 12.92
N ILE A 73 10.28 -3.35 12.07
CA ILE A 73 11.68 -3.13 12.46
C ILE A 73 12.01 -1.64 12.50
N GLY A 74 11.64 -0.90 11.47
CA GLY A 74 11.94 0.51 11.37
C GLY A 74 11.36 1.15 10.12
N GLU A 75 11.48 2.46 10.07
CA GLU A 75 11.10 3.28 8.92
C GLU A 75 12.15 4.35 8.66
N GLU A 76 12.26 4.75 7.40
CA GLU A 76 13.14 5.81 6.94
C GLU A 76 12.32 6.79 6.10
N ASN A 77 12.49 8.08 6.39
CA ASN A 77 11.97 9.17 5.58
C ASN A 77 13.16 10.02 5.13
N GLU A 78 13.41 10.07 3.84
CA GLU A 78 14.59 10.71 3.27
C GLU A 78 14.18 11.70 2.19
N LYS A 79 14.83 12.87 2.19
CA LYS A 79 14.69 13.89 1.17
C LYS A 79 16.05 14.16 0.54
N ARG A 80 16.13 14.05 -0.77
CA ARG A 80 17.35 14.28 -1.56
C ARG A 80 17.13 15.38 -2.57
N ILE A 81 18.19 16.10 -2.93
CA ILE A 81 18.17 16.99 -4.08
C ILE A 81 18.23 16.12 -5.34
N LEU A 82 17.20 16.25 -6.19
CA LEU A 82 17.13 15.55 -7.46
C LEU A 82 17.80 16.36 -8.59
N SER A 83 17.55 17.67 -8.64
CA SER A 83 18.17 18.53 -9.66
C SER A 83 18.43 19.96 -9.15
N LEU A 84 19.42 20.60 -9.78
CA LEU A 84 19.74 22.00 -9.55
C LEU A 84 19.43 22.81 -10.83
N ALA A 85 18.96 24.05 -10.65
CA ALA A 85 18.86 25.02 -11.73
C ALA A 85 20.26 25.48 -12.15
N GLY A 86 20.37 26.08 -13.33
CA GLY A 86 21.64 26.61 -13.83
C GLY A 86 22.31 27.70 -12.95
N THR A 87 21.55 28.26 -12.02
CA THR A 87 22.00 29.21 -10.98
C THR A 87 22.56 28.53 -9.74
N GLY A 88 22.53 27.18 -9.66
CA GLY A 88 22.93 26.40 -8.49
C GLY A 88 21.88 26.29 -7.38
N THR A 89 20.68 26.84 -7.58
CA THR A 89 19.56 26.67 -6.65
C THR A 89 18.86 25.33 -6.88
N VAL A 90 18.24 24.79 -5.83
CA VAL A 90 17.49 23.52 -5.95
C VAL A 90 16.28 23.74 -6.85
N ASN A 91 16.12 22.88 -7.85
CA ASN A 91 15.00 22.86 -8.77
C ASN A 91 14.00 21.74 -8.42
N GLU A 92 14.49 20.57 -8.01
CA GLU A 92 13.66 19.41 -7.68
C GLU A 92 14.21 18.67 -6.47
N TYR A 93 13.29 18.12 -5.68
CA TYR A 93 13.58 17.18 -4.62
C TYR A 93 12.98 15.81 -4.94
N GLU A 94 13.61 14.78 -4.43
CA GLU A 94 13.15 13.40 -4.40
C GLU A 94 12.91 12.98 -2.94
N LEU A 95 11.74 12.43 -2.66
CA LEU A 95 11.33 11.94 -1.36
C LEU A 95 11.28 10.42 -1.40
N PHE A 96 11.77 9.79 -0.33
CA PHE A 96 11.69 8.35 -0.12
C PHE A 96 11.04 8.08 1.24
N TYR A 97 10.15 7.12 1.27
CA TYR A 97 9.64 6.55 2.50
C TYR A 97 9.75 5.03 2.44
N ARG A 98 10.47 4.44 3.41
CA ARG A 98 10.75 3.00 3.48
C ARG A 98 10.28 2.45 4.80
N VAL A 99 9.76 1.23 4.79
CA VAL A 99 9.41 0.46 5.99
C VAL A 99 10.05 -0.90 5.90
N HIS A 100 10.73 -1.27 6.98
CA HIS A 100 11.41 -2.55 7.16
C HIS A 100 10.60 -3.42 8.12
N TYR A 101 10.32 -4.65 7.72
CA TYR A 101 9.57 -5.61 8.51
C TYR A 101 9.99 -7.02 8.20
N ARG A 102 9.63 -7.95 9.08
CA ARG A 102 9.75 -9.39 8.84
C ARG A 102 8.51 -10.12 9.33
N THR A 103 8.33 -11.33 8.84
CA THR A 103 7.15 -12.14 9.13
C THR A 103 7.57 -13.52 9.63
N LYS A 104 6.69 -14.15 10.40
CA LYS A 104 6.84 -15.53 10.85
C LYS A 104 5.46 -16.19 10.86
N LEU A 105 5.28 -17.23 10.05
CA LEU A 105 4.04 -18.01 10.01
C LEU A 105 3.98 -18.99 11.18
N LEU A 106 2.78 -19.34 11.60
CA LEU A 106 2.54 -20.38 12.59
C LEU A 106 3.23 -21.68 12.19
N GLY A 107 4.00 -22.26 13.11
CA GLY A 107 4.77 -23.48 12.88
C GLY A 107 6.13 -23.29 12.21
N GLN A 108 6.48 -22.07 11.80
CA GLN A 108 7.87 -21.77 11.40
C GLN A 108 8.75 -21.54 12.63
N ALA A 109 9.97 -22.10 12.62
CA ALA A 109 10.94 -21.91 13.70
C ALA A 109 11.61 -20.52 13.63
N THR A 110 11.83 -20.00 12.41
CA THR A 110 12.60 -18.78 12.16
C THR A 110 11.76 -17.69 11.51
N TRP A 111 12.18 -16.45 11.71
CA TRP A 111 11.66 -15.30 11.00
C TRP A 111 12.08 -15.33 9.52
N SER A 112 11.27 -14.72 8.66
CA SER A 112 11.70 -14.42 7.30
C SER A 112 12.89 -13.47 7.28
N GLN A 113 13.53 -13.34 6.14
CA GLN A 113 14.44 -12.23 5.91
C GLN A 113 13.69 -10.90 6.07
N VAL A 114 14.43 -9.83 6.36
CA VAL A 114 13.88 -8.48 6.41
C VAL A 114 13.40 -8.08 5.02
N ASN A 115 12.15 -7.65 4.95
CA ASN A 115 11.53 -7.12 3.75
C ASN A 115 11.46 -5.61 3.86
N THR A 116 11.65 -4.93 2.73
CA THR A 116 11.50 -3.48 2.62
C THR A 116 10.41 -3.15 1.61
N ILE A 117 9.51 -2.26 1.99
CA ILE A 117 8.59 -1.59 1.07
C ILE A 117 9.01 -0.14 0.99
N GLU A 118 9.13 0.36 -0.23
CA GLU A 118 9.51 1.74 -0.53
C GLU A 118 8.43 2.41 -1.38
N SER A 119 8.17 3.67 -1.09
CA SER A 119 7.47 4.60 -1.99
C SER A 119 8.35 5.81 -2.23
N ARG A 120 8.28 6.35 -3.44
CA ARG A 120 9.08 7.48 -3.90
C ARG A 120 8.20 8.52 -4.58
N ARG A 121 8.53 9.80 -4.41
CA ARG A 121 7.91 10.94 -5.08
C ARG A 121 8.95 11.99 -5.41
N ASP A 122 8.78 12.62 -6.56
CA ASP A 122 9.55 13.78 -6.97
C ASP A 122 8.64 15.01 -6.98
N TYR A 123 9.18 16.18 -6.67
CA TYR A 123 8.44 17.42 -6.82
C TYR A 123 9.37 18.60 -7.10
N THR A 124 8.87 19.54 -7.89
CA THR A 124 9.58 20.80 -8.18
C THR A 124 9.54 21.72 -6.98
N PHE A 125 10.66 22.34 -6.66
CA PHE A 125 10.81 23.27 -5.57
C PHE A 125 10.89 24.71 -6.10
N ASP A 126 10.19 25.64 -5.42
CA ASP A 126 10.21 27.05 -5.76
C ASP A 126 10.28 27.86 -4.47
N ASN A 127 11.36 28.60 -4.32
CA ASN A 127 11.59 29.46 -3.16
C ASN A 127 10.58 30.62 -3.05
N ALA A 128 9.95 31.03 -4.13
CA ALA A 128 8.94 32.09 -4.09
C ALA A 128 7.63 31.62 -3.46
N ASN A 129 7.38 30.30 -3.41
CA ASN A 129 6.14 29.68 -2.94
C ASN A 129 6.36 28.68 -1.80
N LEU A 130 7.24 28.96 -0.86
CA LEU A 130 7.65 28.03 0.21
C LEU A 130 6.48 27.39 0.96
N LEU A 131 5.46 28.17 1.32
CA LEU A 131 4.31 27.63 2.08
C LEU A 131 3.51 26.61 1.25
N ALA A 132 3.29 26.89 -0.02
CA ALA A 132 2.62 25.95 -0.92
C ALA A 132 3.45 24.69 -1.11
N LYS A 133 4.77 24.82 -1.27
CA LYS A 133 5.70 23.69 -1.43
C LYS A 133 5.80 22.83 -0.17
N ASN A 134 5.82 23.41 1.00
CA ASN A 134 5.76 22.65 2.25
C ASN A 134 4.43 21.87 2.38
N THR A 135 3.32 22.46 1.97
CA THR A 135 2.02 21.80 1.97
C THR A 135 1.98 20.64 0.96
N GLU A 136 2.58 20.82 -0.22
CA GLU A 136 2.73 19.78 -1.23
C GLU A 136 3.57 18.61 -0.70
N GLU A 137 4.73 18.89 -0.11
CA GLU A 137 5.62 17.88 0.48
C GLU A 137 4.91 17.05 1.56
N LEU A 138 4.14 17.70 2.46
CA LEU A 138 3.35 17.00 3.47
C LEU A 138 2.32 16.04 2.83
N LYS A 139 1.62 16.47 1.77
CA LYS A 139 0.66 15.62 1.06
C LYS A 139 1.33 14.45 0.35
N LEU A 140 2.52 14.68 -0.23
CA LEU A 140 3.31 13.63 -0.87
C LEU A 140 3.76 12.58 0.16
N ASN A 141 4.26 13.00 1.32
CA ASN A 141 4.63 12.10 2.41
C ASN A 141 3.43 11.26 2.88
N GLN A 142 2.27 11.88 3.14
CA GLN A 142 1.04 11.15 3.49
C GLN A 142 0.59 10.17 2.40
N GLY A 143 0.79 10.53 1.14
CA GLY A 143 0.55 9.63 0.00
C GLY A 143 1.48 8.42 0.03
N MET A 144 2.78 8.63 0.27
CA MET A 144 3.77 7.56 0.36
C MET A 144 3.50 6.61 1.54
N GLU A 145 3.11 7.13 2.70
CA GLU A 145 2.70 6.33 3.87
C GLU A 145 1.54 5.38 3.54
N LYS A 146 0.54 5.88 2.80
CA LYS A 146 -0.59 5.06 2.31
C LYS A 146 -0.13 3.99 1.33
N ASP A 147 0.72 4.35 0.37
CA ASP A 147 1.24 3.41 -0.63
C ASP A 147 2.05 2.29 0.04
N VAL A 148 2.88 2.63 1.02
CA VAL A 148 3.65 1.64 1.78
C VAL A 148 2.72 0.74 2.60
N THR A 149 1.69 1.30 3.25
CA THR A 149 0.67 0.50 3.96
C THR A 149 -0.01 -0.50 3.01
N ILE A 150 -0.44 -0.05 1.83
CA ILE A 150 -1.02 -0.91 0.80
C ILE A 150 0.01 -1.95 0.31
N GLY A 151 1.27 -1.54 0.18
CA GLY A 151 2.37 -2.43 -0.19
C GLY A 151 2.57 -3.57 0.80
N VAL A 152 2.58 -3.25 2.11
CA VAL A 152 2.64 -4.26 3.18
C VAL A 152 1.44 -5.20 3.09
N MET A 153 0.21 -4.68 3.02
CA MET A 153 -1.02 -5.49 2.91
C MET A 153 -0.97 -6.43 1.71
N ARG A 154 -0.51 -5.94 0.56
CA ARG A 154 -0.33 -6.76 -0.66
C ARG A 154 0.71 -7.87 -0.49
N ARG A 155 1.80 -7.59 0.22
CA ARG A 155 2.82 -8.62 0.52
C ARG A 155 2.28 -9.67 1.47
N LEU A 156 1.50 -9.26 2.48
CA LEU A 156 0.85 -10.18 3.41
C LEU A 156 -0.16 -11.09 2.68
N SER A 157 -0.95 -10.55 1.75
CA SER A 157 -1.90 -11.36 0.96
C SER A 157 -1.21 -12.34 -0.01
N ALA A 158 0.05 -12.08 -0.37
CA ALA A 158 0.85 -12.99 -1.21
C ALA A 158 1.55 -14.10 -0.41
N LEU A 159 1.53 -14.04 0.94
CA LEU A 159 2.03 -15.13 1.76
C LEU A 159 1.09 -16.33 1.59
N LYS A 160 1.67 -17.49 1.27
CA LYS A 160 0.87 -18.72 1.22
C LYS A 160 0.51 -19.11 2.64
N GLY A 161 -0.77 -19.01 2.97
CA GLY A 161 -1.32 -19.66 4.15
C GLY A 161 -0.98 -21.15 4.11
N ARG A 162 -0.91 -21.79 5.27
CA ARG A 162 -0.70 -23.24 5.37
C ARG A 162 -1.89 -23.90 4.68
N THR A 163 -1.70 -24.41 3.46
CA THR A 163 -2.65 -25.37 2.88
C THR A 163 -2.67 -26.57 3.82
N GLN A 164 -3.81 -26.76 4.50
CA GLN A 164 -4.11 -27.97 5.23
C GLN A 164 -4.24 -29.13 4.25
#